data_65819277ba3653d39ce03aea2a8caa36
#
_entry.id   65819277ba3653d39ce03aea2a8caa36
#
_cell.length_a   1.000
_cell.length_b   1.000
_cell.length_c   1.000
_cell.angle_alpha   90.00
_cell.angle_beta   90.00
_cell.angle_gamma   90.00
#
_symmetry.space_group_name_H-M   'P 1'
#
loop_
_entity.id
_entity.type
_entity.pdbx_description
1 polymer ?
#
loop_
_entity_poly.entity_id
_entity_poly.type
_entity_poly.pdbx_seq_one_letter_code
_entity_poly.pdbx_strand_id
1 'polypeptide(L)' 'MWAEGSIKVGDSIFHYCVKHYEEPIEDYGIDGGRISKLMLKRNGEIAYNYDRGLDIKPVDKDTETALAILMKEYN' A
#
# COMPACT_ATOMS: atom_id res chain seq x y z
N MET A 1 10.84 6.30 -6.36
CA MET A 1 10.06 5.88 -7.54
C MET A 1 8.59 5.70 -7.14
N TRP A 2 7.68 6.20 -7.96
CA TRP A 2 6.25 6.10 -7.68
C TRP A 2 5.58 5.12 -8.64
N ALA A 3 4.64 4.33 -8.11
CA ALA A 3 3.79 3.46 -8.91
C ALA A 3 2.33 3.75 -8.55
N GLU A 4 1.49 3.87 -9.56
CA GLU A 4 0.06 4.14 -9.38
C GLU A 4 -0.74 3.20 -10.27
N GLY A 5 -1.93 2.83 -9.82
CA GLY A 5 -2.79 1.94 -10.58
C GLY A 5 -4.02 1.53 -9.79
N SER A 6 -4.63 0.45 -10.21
CA SER A 6 -5.83 -0.09 -9.58
C SER A 6 -5.71 -1.59 -9.39
N ILE A 7 -6.29 -2.09 -8.30
CA ILE A 7 -6.40 -3.51 -8.00
C ILE A 7 -7.85 -3.84 -7.69
N LYS A 8 -8.36 -4.91 -8.28
CA LYS A 8 -9.69 -5.41 -7.97
C LYS A 8 -9.56 -6.62 -7.04
N VAL A 9 -10.25 -6.55 -5.91
CA VAL A 9 -10.33 -7.66 -4.94
C VAL A 9 -11.81 -7.89 -4.64
N GLY A 10 -12.34 -9.03 -5.07
CA GLY A 10 -13.77 -9.27 -4.99
C GLY A 10 -14.52 -8.20 -5.78
N ASP A 11 -15.46 -7.51 -5.15
CA ASP A 11 -16.19 -6.41 -5.75
C ASP A 11 -15.55 -5.04 -5.46
N SER A 12 -14.44 -5.02 -4.76
CA SER A 12 -13.75 -3.77 -4.41
C SER A 12 -12.72 -3.41 -5.45
N ILE A 13 -12.70 -2.14 -5.86
CA ILE A 13 -11.68 -1.61 -6.75
C ILE A 13 -10.89 -0.58 -5.93
N PHE A 14 -9.60 -0.87 -5.74
CA PHE A 14 -8.70 0.03 -5.02
C PHE A 14 -7.81 0.77 -5.98
N HIS A 15 -7.68 2.08 -5.78
CA HIS A 15 -6.66 2.89 -6.43
C HIS A 15 -5.48 2.97 -5.49
N TYR A 16 -4.28 2.71 -5.99
CA TYR A 16 -3.10 2.71 -5.16
C TYR A 16 -2.06 3.72 -5.62
N CYS A 17 -1.28 4.20 -4.67
CA CYS A 17 -0.13 5.05 -4.91
C CYS A 17 0.98 4.53 -3.98
N VAL A 18 2.10 4.12 -4.56
CA VAL A 18 3.21 3.49 -3.83
C VAL A 18 4.50 4.21 -4.13
N LYS A 19 5.22 4.63 -3.09
CA LYS A 19 6.59 5.11 -3.23
C LYS A 19 7.54 4.02 -2.77
N HIS A 20 8.40 3.55 -3.67
CA HIS A 20 9.32 2.46 -3.39
C HIS A 20 10.71 2.75 -3.93
N TYR A 21 11.68 2.05 -3.40
CA TYR A 21 13.09 2.21 -3.74
C TYR A 21 13.69 0.88 -4.17
N GLU A 22 14.90 0.91 -4.73
CA GLU A 22 15.58 -0.31 -5.14
C GLU A 22 16.09 -1.11 -3.95
N GLU A 23 16.40 -0.43 -2.84
CA GLU A 23 16.93 -1.07 -1.64
C GLU A 23 16.01 -0.83 -0.44
N PRO A 24 16.01 -1.76 0.53
CA PRO A 24 15.22 -1.60 1.76
C PRO A 24 15.60 -0.35 2.54
N ILE A 25 14.61 0.25 3.19
CA ILE A 25 14.78 1.42 4.04
C ILE A 25 14.47 0.98 5.46
N GLU A 26 15.49 0.69 6.25
CA GLU A 26 15.32 0.13 7.59
C GLU A 26 14.50 1.01 8.52
N ASP A 27 14.70 2.33 8.45
CA ASP A 27 14.08 3.25 9.40
C ASP A 27 12.60 3.47 9.17
N TYR A 28 12.14 3.48 7.92
CA TYR A 28 10.74 3.80 7.63
C TYR A 28 10.11 3.04 6.46
N GLY A 29 10.77 2.03 5.93
CA GLY A 29 10.14 1.13 4.97
C GLY A 29 9.13 0.22 5.67
N ILE A 30 8.07 -0.19 5.00
CA ILE A 30 7.11 -1.14 5.57
C ILE A 30 7.85 -2.43 5.93
N ASP A 31 7.80 -2.83 7.18
CA ASP A 31 8.53 -4.00 7.70
C ASP A 31 10.02 -3.96 7.35
N GLY A 32 10.59 -2.75 7.30
CA GLY A 32 11.99 -2.58 6.93
C GLY A 32 12.27 -2.83 5.45
N GLY A 33 11.25 -2.87 4.61
CA GLY A 33 11.38 -3.15 3.19
C GLY A 33 11.52 -1.91 2.32
N ARG A 34 11.18 -2.03 1.05
CA ARG A 34 11.44 -1.00 0.05
C ARG A 34 10.34 0.05 -0.12
N ILE A 35 9.16 -0.18 0.46
CA ILE A 35 8.05 0.76 0.36
C ILE A 35 8.12 1.77 1.49
N SER A 36 8.21 3.06 1.17
CA SER A 36 8.18 4.12 2.18
C SER A 36 6.81 4.77 2.31
N LYS A 37 5.99 4.71 1.27
CA LYS A 37 4.62 5.23 1.28
C LYS A 37 3.72 4.32 0.47
N LEU A 38 2.53 4.05 0.99
CA LEU A 38 1.53 3.25 0.30
C LEU A 38 0.14 3.71 0.71
N MET A 39 -0.66 4.12 -0.25
CA MET A 39 -2.03 4.51 -0.01
C MET A 39 -2.96 3.68 -0.87
N LEU A 40 -4.04 3.18 -0.25
CA LEU A 40 -5.13 2.50 -0.93
C LEU A 40 -6.41 3.31 -0.73
N LYS A 41 -7.07 3.63 -1.84
CA LYS A 41 -8.38 4.31 -1.83
C LYS A 41 -9.42 3.45 -2.49
N ARG A 42 -10.62 3.46 -1.92
CA ARG A 42 -11.80 2.79 -2.48
C ARG A 42 -13.00 3.70 -2.31
N ASN A 43 -13.72 3.94 -3.41
CA ASN A 43 -14.89 4.83 -3.41
C ASN A 43 -14.59 6.23 -2.86
N GLY A 44 -13.39 6.74 -3.17
CA GLY A 44 -12.98 8.07 -2.72
C GLY A 44 -12.51 8.15 -1.27
N GLU A 45 -12.51 7.03 -0.53
CA GLU A 45 -12.09 6.99 0.86
C GLU A 45 -10.79 6.22 1.02
N ILE A 46 -9.94 6.66 1.96
CA ILE A 46 -8.68 5.99 2.25
C ILE A 46 -8.97 4.71 3.04
N ALA A 47 -8.57 3.57 2.48
CA ALA A 47 -8.74 2.26 3.12
C ALA A 47 -7.47 1.81 3.85
N TYR A 48 -6.31 2.34 3.46
CA TYR A 48 -5.03 2.08 4.10
C TYR A 48 -4.08 3.23 3.78
N ASN A 49 -3.29 3.65 4.72
CA ASN A 49 -2.26 4.64 4.48
C ASN A 49 -1.03 4.39 5.33
N TYR A 50 0.11 4.32 4.68
CA TYR A 50 1.43 4.24 5.30
C TYR A 50 2.28 5.36 4.72
N ASP A 51 2.79 6.23 5.57
CA ASP A 51 3.64 7.34 5.17
C ASP A 51 4.84 7.38 6.13
N ARG A 52 5.87 6.59 5.81
CA ARG A 52 7.06 6.39 6.62
C ARG A 52 6.74 5.90 8.05
N GLY A 53 5.57 5.32 8.20
CA GLY A 53 5.00 4.79 9.42
C GLY A 53 3.51 4.55 9.18
N LEU A 54 2.91 3.65 9.93
CA LEU A 54 1.50 3.33 9.76
C LEU A 54 0.62 4.50 10.23
N ASP A 55 -0.23 4.99 9.32
CA ASP A 55 -1.19 6.05 9.59
C ASP A 55 -2.61 5.51 9.73
N ILE A 56 -3.07 4.79 8.71
CA ILE A 56 -4.40 4.17 8.69
C ILE A 56 -4.23 2.69 8.37
N LYS A 57 -4.52 1.83 9.34
CA LYS A 57 -4.44 0.38 9.13
C LYS A 57 -5.55 -0.09 8.18
N PRO A 58 -5.41 -1.28 7.55
CA PRO A 58 -6.42 -1.78 6.63
C PRO A 58 -7.80 -1.83 7.28
N VAL A 59 -8.81 -1.25 6.60
CA VAL A 59 -10.15 -1.13 7.18
C VAL A 59 -10.96 -2.42 7.11
N ASP A 60 -10.61 -3.34 6.21
CA ASP A 60 -11.31 -4.62 6.06
C ASP A 60 -10.42 -5.66 5.37
N LYS A 61 -10.98 -6.85 5.16
CA LYS A 61 -10.23 -7.97 4.61
C LYS A 61 -9.82 -7.76 3.15
N ASP A 62 -10.67 -7.16 2.33
CA ASP A 62 -10.34 -6.87 0.94
C ASP A 62 -9.16 -5.91 0.86
N THR A 63 -9.11 -4.93 1.75
CA THR A 63 -7.98 -4.00 1.85
C THR A 63 -6.70 -4.72 2.25
N GLU A 64 -6.78 -5.66 3.21
CA GLU A 64 -5.62 -6.46 3.61
C GLU A 64 -5.09 -7.28 2.44
N THR A 65 -5.98 -7.85 1.63
CA THR A 65 -5.59 -8.61 0.45
C THR A 65 -4.92 -7.73 -0.59
N ALA A 66 -5.48 -6.55 -0.88
CA ALA A 66 -4.88 -5.60 -1.80
C ALA A 66 -3.49 -5.17 -1.33
N LEU A 67 -3.35 -4.89 -0.02
CA LEU A 67 -2.07 -4.54 0.58
C LEU A 67 -1.05 -5.67 0.38
N ALA A 68 -1.45 -6.92 0.65
CA ALA A 68 -0.55 -8.07 0.49
C ALA A 68 -0.05 -8.21 -0.94
N ILE A 69 -0.91 -7.97 -1.92
CA ILE A 69 -0.53 -8.01 -3.34
C ILE A 69 0.55 -6.96 -3.64
N LEU A 70 0.35 -5.74 -3.16
CA LEU A 70 1.31 -4.65 -3.38
C LEU A 70 2.61 -4.87 -2.63
N MET A 71 2.55 -5.43 -1.42
CA MET A 71 3.74 -5.79 -0.66
C MET A 71 4.58 -6.82 -1.42
N LYS A 72 3.94 -7.80 -2.02
CA LYS A 72 4.64 -8.82 -2.82
C LYS A 72 5.27 -8.21 -4.07
N GLU A 73 4.60 -7.25 -4.68
CA GLU A 73 5.05 -6.62 -5.92
C GLU A 73 6.21 -5.66 -5.70
N TYR A 74 6.12 -4.81 -4.68
CA TYR A 74 7.03 -3.66 -4.52
C TYR A 74 7.95 -3.72 -3.29
N ASN A 75 7.57 -4.47 -2.27
CA ASN A 75 8.34 -4.47 -1.03
C ASN A 75 9.35 -5.61 -0.96
#